data_98cfd4ba30e34bb5bc04afdb25313d8f
#
_entry.id   98cfd4ba30e34bb5bc04afdb25313d8f
#
_cell.length_a   1.000
_cell.length_b   1.000
_cell.length_c   1.000
_cell.angle_alpha   90.00
_cell.angle_beta   90.00
_cell.angle_gamma   90.00
#
_symmetry.space_group_name_H-M   'P 1'
#
loop_
_entity.id
_entity.type
_entity.pdbx_description
1 polymer ?
#
loop_
_entity_poly.entity_id
_entity_poly.type
_entity_poly.pdbx_seq_one_letter_code
_entity_poly.pdbx_strand_id
1 'polypeptide(L)'
;MLMPKRVKWRKQMRGRMKGKAMRGAEVHFGDFGIQALEPAWVSARQIEAARRTIVHALKRRGKIWIRIFPDKPITRKPAETRMGKGKGAVEYWAAVIRPGRIMFEVGGGIPDDVAKEALRLAQYKLPIRTKIVSRYDRMGGES
;
A
#
# COMPACT_ATOMS: atom_id res chain seq x y z
N MET A 1 -13.78 -3.36 -3.35
CA MET A 1 -12.54 -3.00 -2.67
C MET A 1 -12.01 -4.18 -1.88
N LEU A 2 -10.72 -4.17 -1.65
CA LEU A 2 -10.09 -5.25 -0.93
C LEU A 2 -10.47 -5.23 0.55
N MET A 3 -10.79 -6.40 1.08
CA MET A 3 -11.00 -6.55 2.51
C MET A 3 -10.93 -8.04 2.83
N PRO A 4 -10.64 -8.41 4.08
CA PRO A 4 -10.53 -9.82 4.43
C PRO A 4 -11.88 -10.50 4.34
N LYS A 5 -11.88 -11.74 3.88
CA LYS A 5 -13.10 -12.53 3.82
C LYS A 5 -13.48 -13.02 5.20
N ARG A 6 -12.53 -13.32 6.03
CA ARG A 6 -12.77 -13.76 7.39
C ARG A 6 -11.89 -12.99 8.31
N VAL A 7 -12.42 -12.58 9.46
CA VAL A 7 -11.67 -11.84 10.44
C VAL A 7 -11.98 -12.43 11.79
N LYS A 8 -10.96 -12.90 12.49
CA LYS A 8 -11.15 -13.46 13.83
C LYS A 8 -11.70 -12.38 14.76
N TRP A 9 -11.13 -11.21 14.70
CA TRP A 9 -11.62 -10.08 15.48
C TRP A 9 -11.94 -8.98 14.50
N ARG A 10 -13.18 -8.55 14.47
CA ARG A 10 -13.58 -7.53 13.50
C ARG A 10 -13.01 -6.16 13.85
N LYS A 11 -12.79 -5.90 15.12
CA LYS A 11 -12.20 -4.63 15.53
C LYS A 11 -10.89 -4.93 16.24
N GLN A 12 -9.88 -4.15 15.97
CA GLN A 12 -8.57 -4.33 16.55
C GLN A 12 -8.10 -3.02 17.15
N MET A 13 -7.24 -3.09 18.13
CA MET A 13 -6.68 -1.90 18.72
C MET A 13 -5.61 -1.34 17.80
N ARG A 14 -5.36 -0.03 17.91
CA ARG A 14 -4.31 0.55 17.13
C ARG A 14 -2.98 -0.01 17.58
N GLY A 15 -2.16 -0.37 16.64
CA GLY A 15 -0.83 -0.86 16.93
C GLY A 15 0.18 0.23 16.70
N ARG A 16 1.42 -0.07 17.03
CA ARG A 16 2.51 0.85 16.77
C ARG A 16 2.92 0.73 15.32
N MET A 17 3.28 1.85 14.72
CA MET A 17 3.75 1.85 13.34
C MET A 17 5.22 2.22 13.32
N LYS A 18 6.01 1.61 14.20
CA LYS A 18 7.44 1.87 14.26
C LYS A 18 8.22 0.74 13.62
N GLY A 19 9.44 1.01 13.30
CA GLY A 19 10.35 0.00 12.76
C GLY A 19 10.30 -0.05 11.24
N LYS A 20 11.23 -0.77 10.67
CA LYS A 20 11.32 -0.91 9.23
C LYS A 20 10.77 -2.26 8.81
N ALA A 21 10.34 -2.36 7.58
CA ALA A 21 9.85 -3.61 7.07
C ALA A 21 11.00 -4.59 6.93
N MET A 22 10.83 -5.78 7.50
CA MET A 22 11.82 -6.84 7.36
C MET A 22 11.45 -7.73 6.17
N ARG A 23 10.18 -7.80 5.85
CA ARG A 23 9.72 -8.58 4.71
C ARG A 23 9.05 -7.63 3.74
N GLY A 24 9.07 -7.99 2.47
CA GLY A 24 8.43 -7.17 1.46
C GLY A 24 9.19 -5.88 1.18
N ALA A 25 10.49 -5.85 1.45
CA ALA A 25 11.30 -4.66 1.21
C ALA A 25 12.04 -4.69 -0.12
N GLU A 26 11.88 -5.74 -0.89
CA GLU A 26 12.56 -5.86 -2.18
C GLU A 26 11.56 -6.15 -3.28
N VAL A 27 11.88 -5.70 -4.49
CA VAL A 27 11.06 -6.00 -5.65
C VAL A 27 11.32 -7.44 -6.06
N HIS A 28 10.29 -8.26 -6.03
CA HIS A 28 10.42 -9.68 -6.32
C HIS A 28 9.72 -10.11 -7.60
N PHE A 29 8.58 -9.55 -7.90
CA PHE A 29 7.75 -10.06 -8.98
C PHE A 29 7.90 -9.25 -10.26
N GLY A 30 8.04 -7.96 -10.16
CA GLY A 30 8.12 -7.08 -11.32
C GLY A 30 9.51 -6.52 -11.51
N ASP A 31 9.60 -5.45 -12.29
CA ASP A 31 10.85 -4.79 -12.55
C ASP A 31 11.02 -3.53 -11.71
N PHE A 32 9.94 -2.89 -11.38
CA PHE A 32 9.93 -1.68 -10.56
C PHE A 32 8.83 -1.74 -9.52
N GLY A 33 9.02 -1.02 -8.45
CA GLY A 33 8.02 -0.96 -7.39
C GLY A 33 7.98 0.38 -6.70
N ILE A 34 6.94 0.59 -5.90
CA ILE A 34 6.81 1.76 -5.05
C ILE A 34 7.15 1.34 -3.64
N GLN A 35 8.13 1.98 -3.05
CA GLN A 35 8.56 1.67 -1.69
C GLN A 35 8.15 2.79 -0.75
N ALA A 36 7.59 2.43 0.39
CA ALA A 36 7.19 3.41 1.39
C ALA A 36 8.41 3.99 2.11
N LEU A 37 8.41 5.29 2.33
CA LEU A 37 9.47 5.96 3.07
C LEU A 37 9.04 6.34 4.48
N GLU A 38 7.74 6.22 4.76
CA GLU A 38 7.18 6.58 6.06
C GLU A 38 6.20 5.52 6.52
N PRO A 39 5.95 5.42 7.83
CA PRO A 39 4.91 4.53 8.30
C PRO A 39 3.54 5.15 8.04
N ALA A 40 2.56 4.34 7.72
CA ALA A 40 1.20 4.84 7.50
C ALA A 40 0.19 3.72 7.45
N TRP A 41 -1.07 4.10 7.51
CA TRP A 41 -2.16 3.21 7.22
C TRP A 41 -2.68 3.61 5.84
N VAL A 42 -2.69 2.67 4.92
CA VAL A 42 -3.17 2.93 3.55
C VAL A 42 -4.50 2.24 3.41
N SER A 43 -5.54 3.00 3.15
CA SER A 43 -6.90 2.45 3.10
C SER A 43 -7.13 1.64 1.84
N ALA A 44 -8.15 0.78 1.88
CA ALA A 44 -8.53 0.02 0.71
C ALA A 44 -8.85 0.92 -0.48
N ARG A 45 -9.44 2.09 -0.21
CA ARG A 45 -9.75 3.04 -1.28
C ARG A 45 -8.49 3.61 -1.90
N GLN A 46 -7.49 3.91 -1.09
CA GLN A 46 -6.23 4.44 -1.60
C GLN A 46 -5.49 3.39 -2.42
N ILE A 47 -5.53 2.13 -1.97
CA ILE A 47 -4.92 1.03 -2.70
C ILE A 47 -5.61 0.90 -4.06
N GLU A 48 -6.93 0.95 -4.06
CA GLU A 48 -7.67 0.80 -5.32
C GLU A 48 -7.43 1.99 -6.26
N ALA A 49 -7.34 3.20 -5.72
CA ALA A 49 -7.07 4.39 -6.53
C ALA A 49 -5.69 4.29 -7.17
N ALA A 50 -4.68 3.86 -6.43
CA ALA A 50 -3.34 3.70 -6.97
C ALA A 50 -3.32 2.61 -8.04
N ARG A 51 -3.99 1.49 -7.79
CA ARG A 51 -4.07 0.40 -8.76
C ARG A 51 -4.68 0.87 -10.07
N ARG A 52 -5.80 1.59 -9.99
CA ARG A 52 -6.46 2.09 -11.20
C ARG A 52 -5.57 3.04 -11.98
N THR A 53 -4.85 3.90 -11.27
CA THR A 53 -3.95 4.84 -11.91
C THR A 53 -2.86 4.09 -12.68
N ILE A 54 -2.29 3.04 -12.07
CA ILE A 54 -1.27 2.26 -12.74
C ILE A 54 -1.84 1.55 -13.97
N VAL A 55 -3.00 0.93 -13.83
CA VAL A 55 -3.62 0.21 -14.95
C VAL A 55 -3.87 1.15 -16.12
N HIS A 56 -4.37 2.35 -15.84
CA HIS A 56 -4.65 3.29 -16.90
C HIS A 56 -3.37 3.78 -17.57
N ALA A 57 -2.34 4.05 -16.79
CA ALA A 57 -1.08 4.53 -17.35
C ALA A 57 -0.39 3.46 -18.20
N LEU A 58 -0.54 2.18 -17.82
CA LEU A 58 0.05 1.10 -18.59
C LEU A 58 -0.82 0.69 -19.77
N LYS A 59 -2.02 1.21 -19.87
CA LYS A 59 -2.96 0.88 -20.94
C LYS A 59 -3.20 -0.63 -21.02
N ARG A 60 -3.29 -1.24 -19.84
CA ARG A 60 -3.54 -2.68 -19.71
C ARG A 60 -2.41 -3.56 -20.24
N ARG A 61 -1.23 -3.00 -20.39
CA ARG A 61 -0.07 -3.81 -20.78
C ARG A 61 0.68 -4.19 -19.52
N GLY A 62 1.43 -5.27 -19.58
CA GLY A 62 2.23 -5.72 -18.45
C GLY A 62 1.39 -6.26 -17.31
N LYS A 63 2.00 -6.32 -16.14
CA LYS A 63 1.36 -6.86 -14.96
C LYS A 63 1.59 -5.96 -13.76
N ILE A 64 0.65 -5.98 -12.82
CA ILE A 64 0.74 -5.27 -11.57
C ILE A 64 0.63 -6.28 -10.45
N TRP A 65 1.46 -6.12 -9.44
CA TRP A 65 1.36 -6.94 -8.23
C TRP A 65 1.11 -5.99 -7.07
N ILE A 66 0.02 -6.22 -6.33
CA ILE A 66 -0.28 -5.45 -5.13
C ILE A 66 0.29 -6.24 -3.97
N ARG A 67 1.28 -5.69 -3.30
CA ARG A 67 2.01 -6.40 -2.26
C ARG A 67 1.53 -6.11 -0.85
N ILE A 68 0.45 -5.36 -0.71
CA ILE A 68 -0.11 -5.03 0.59
C ILE A 68 -1.59 -5.39 0.57
N PHE A 69 -2.14 -5.65 1.75
CA PHE A 69 -3.54 -5.99 1.85
C PHE A 69 -4.15 -5.26 3.03
N PRO A 70 -5.34 -4.69 2.88
CA PRO A 70 -5.97 -3.92 3.95
C PRO A 70 -6.70 -4.85 4.93
N ASP A 71 -5.96 -5.41 5.86
CA ASP A 71 -6.52 -6.36 6.82
C ASP A 71 -6.78 -5.77 8.19
N LYS A 72 -6.48 -4.50 8.41
CA LYS A 72 -6.73 -3.86 9.70
C LYS A 72 -8.02 -3.09 9.67
N PRO A 73 -8.99 -3.42 10.53
CA PRO A 73 -10.23 -2.64 10.57
C PRO A 73 -10.01 -1.35 11.35
N ILE A 74 -10.42 -0.26 10.78
CA ILE A 74 -10.30 1.06 11.40
C ILE A 74 -11.69 1.51 11.81
N THR A 75 -11.82 1.88 13.07
CA THR A 75 -13.09 2.33 13.59
C THR A 75 -13.02 3.80 13.92
N ARG A 76 -14.16 4.44 13.92
CA ARG A 76 -14.25 5.83 14.25
C ARG A 76 -15.35 6.02 15.25
N LYS A 77 -15.06 6.75 16.32
CA LYS A 77 -16.05 7.02 17.33
C LYS A 77 -16.97 8.10 16.83
N PRO A 78 -18.27 7.91 16.83
CA PRO A 78 -19.18 8.96 16.40
C PRO A 78 -19.05 10.17 17.33
N ALA A 79 -19.27 11.34 16.78
CA ALA A 79 -19.14 12.57 17.55
C ALA A 79 -20.08 12.61 18.73
N GLU A 80 -21.27 12.03 18.60
CA GLU A 80 -22.21 12.05 19.67
C GLU A 80 -22.00 10.99 20.70
N THR A 81 -21.05 10.12 20.55
CA THR A 81 -20.85 9.03 21.48
C THR A 81 -20.08 9.53 22.64
N ARG A 82 -20.75 10.21 23.54
CA ARG A 82 -20.05 10.76 24.68
C ARG A 82 -19.68 9.72 25.67
N MET A 83 -20.47 8.71 25.82
CA MET A 83 -20.22 7.69 26.83
C MET A 83 -19.07 6.81 26.45
N GLY A 84 -18.73 6.72 25.21
CA GLY A 84 -17.55 5.99 24.81
C GLY A 84 -17.56 4.52 25.15
N LYS A 85 -18.67 3.89 25.19
CA LYS A 85 -18.72 2.49 25.52
C LYS A 85 -18.41 1.67 24.29
N GLY A 86 -17.27 1.02 24.29
CA GLY A 86 -16.88 0.17 23.20
C GLY A 86 -16.46 0.96 21.97
N LYS A 87 -16.04 0.24 20.96
CA LYS A 87 -15.61 0.84 19.71
C LYS A 87 -16.78 1.01 18.78
N GLY A 88 -16.70 1.98 17.93
CA GLY A 88 -17.71 2.14 16.88
C GLY A 88 -17.64 1.03 15.85
N ALA A 89 -18.49 1.07 14.85
CA ALA A 89 -18.47 0.09 13.78
C ALA A 89 -17.22 0.29 12.93
N VAL A 90 -16.83 -0.76 12.20
CA VAL A 90 -15.70 -0.67 11.31
C VAL A 90 -16.04 0.33 10.22
N GLU A 91 -15.22 1.36 10.06
CA GLU A 91 -15.45 2.36 9.05
C GLU A 91 -14.76 2.03 7.76
N TYR A 92 -13.56 1.55 7.81
CA TYR A 92 -12.85 1.14 6.61
C TYR A 92 -11.72 0.17 6.98
N TRP A 93 -11.16 -0.43 5.97
CA TRP A 93 -10.05 -1.36 6.14
C TRP A 93 -8.78 -0.71 5.62
N ALA A 94 -7.67 -0.99 6.28
CA ALA A 94 -6.40 -0.39 5.92
C ALA A 94 -5.26 -1.39 6.06
N ALA A 95 -4.21 -1.15 5.30
CA ALA A 95 -2.97 -1.91 5.43
C ALA A 95 -2.02 -1.09 6.29
N VAL A 96 -1.33 -1.74 7.22
CA VAL A 96 -0.33 -1.08 8.06
C VAL A 96 0.99 -1.19 7.33
N ILE A 97 1.56 -0.04 6.97
CA ILE A 97 2.76 0.02 6.17
C ILE A 97 3.91 0.53 7.02
N ARG A 98 5.04 -0.15 6.93
CA ARG A 98 6.27 0.28 7.61
C ARG A 98 7.25 0.82 6.57
N PRO A 99 8.14 1.72 6.97
CA PRO A 99 9.13 2.23 6.01
C PRO A 99 9.92 1.09 5.39
N GLY A 100 10.13 1.15 4.10
CA GLY A 100 10.84 0.13 3.36
C GLY A 100 9.94 -0.87 2.65
N ARG A 101 8.66 -0.91 2.99
CA ARG A 101 7.75 -1.88 2.40
C ARG A 101 7.48 -1.54 0.93
N ILE A 102 7.54 -2.55 0.08
CA ILE A 102 7.13 -2.40 -1.32
C ILE A 102 5.61 -2.60 -1.37
N MET A 103 4.92 -1.62 -1.88
CA MET A 103 3.45 -1.66 -1.91
C MET A 103 2.90 -2.15 -3.24
N PHE A 104 3.50 -1.75 -4.34
CA PHE A 104 3.08 -2.17 -5.67
C PHE A 104 4.30 -2.48 -6.50
N GLU A 105 4.15 -3.40 -7.45
CA GLU A 105 5.21 -3.68 -8.42
C GLU A 105 4.60 -3.74 -9.81
N VAL A 106 5.36 -3.37 -10.81
CA VAL A 106 4.94 -3.49 -12.20
C VAL A 106 6.04 -4.15 -13.00
N GLY A 107 5.66 -4.83 -14.05
CA GLY A 107 6.61 -5.50 -14.91
C GLY A 107 5.86 -6.18 -16.05
N GLY A 108 6.49 -7.19 -16.65
CA GLY A 108 5.83 -7.94 -17.71
C GLY A 108 6.10 -7.39 -19.10
N GLY A 109 7.31 -6.94 -19.35
CA GLY A 109 7.67 -6.52 -20.70
C GLY A 109 7.31 -5.10 -21.06
N ILE A 110 7.15 -4.24 -20.06
CA ILE A 110 6.84 -2.85 -20.31
C ILE A 110 8.14 -2.06 -20.40
N PRO A 111 8.23 -1.04 -21.27
CA PRO A 111 9.40 -0.16 -21.27
C PRO A 111 9.60 0.48 -19.90
N ASP A 112 10.87 0.69 -19.53
CA ASP A 112 11.17 1.22 -18.20
C ASP A 112 10.56 2.60 -17.95
N ASP A 113 10.59 3.47 -18.94
CA ASP A 113 10.04 4.80 -18.76
C ASP A 113 8.53 4.78 -18.57
N VAL A 114 7.83 3.87 -19.23
CA VAL A 114 6.39 3.74 -19.08
C VAL A 114 6.08 3.20 -17.68
N ALA A 115 6.85 2.21 -17.22
CA ALA A 115 6.64 1.64 -15.89
C ALA A 115 6.87 2.69 -14.82
N LYS A 116 7.96 3.45 -14.92
CA LYS A 116 8.27 4.47 -13.93
C LYS A 116 7.21 5.56 -13.90
N GLU A 117 6.72 5.96 -15.07
CA GLU A 117 5.71 7.00 -15.12
C GLU A 117 4.40 6.53 -14.48
N ALA A 118 4.02 5.28 -14.73
CA ALA A 118 2.81 4.74 -14.12
C ALA A 118 2.91 4.76 -12.60
N LEU A 119 4.06 4.35 -12.07
CA LEU A 119 4.27 4.34 -10.62
C LEU A 119 4.33 5.76 -10.08
N ARG A 120 4.94 6.68 -10.81
CA ARG A 120 5.01 8.07 -10.38
C ARG A 120 3.61 8.67 -10.24
N LEU A 121 2.72 8.36 -11.17
CA LEU A 121 1.36 8.86 -11.08
C LEU A 121 0.62 8.23 -9.89
N ALA A 122 0.89 6.96 -9.62
CA ALA A 122 0.26 6.31 -8.48
C ALA A 122 0.72 6.87 -7.15
N GLN A 123 1.93 7.42 -7.09
CA GLN A 123 2.41 8.01 -5.84
C GLN A 123 1.50 9.12 -5.35
N TYR A 124 0.84 9.83 -6.25
CA TYR A 124 -0.05 10.90 -5.85
C TYR A 124 -1.33 10.39 -5.19
N LYS A 125 -1.63 9.11 -5.31
CA LYS A 125 -2.82 8.53 -4.70
C LYS A 125 -2.54 7.93 -3.33
N LEU A 126 -1.29 7.92 -2.92
CA LEU A 126 -0.91 7.35 -1.64
C LEU A 126 -0.68 8.45 -0.61
N PRO A 127 -0.97 8.19 0.66
CA PRO A 127 -0.93 9.22 1.69
C PRO A 127 0.45 9.52 2.26
N ILE A 128 1.50 8.87 1.77
CA ILE A 128 2.82 8.99 2.33
C ILE A 128 3.83 9.21 1.25
N ARG A 129 5.02 9.59 1.67
CA ARG A 129 6.13 9.73 0.74
C ARG A 129 6.62 8.35 0.35
N THR A 130 6.93 8.20 -0.91
CA THR A 130 7.36 6.93 -1.48
C THR A 130 8.46 7.20 -2.47
N LYS A 131 9.16 6.14 -2.86
CA LYS A 131 10.11 6.24 -3.95
C LYS A 131 9.93 5.06 -4.87
N ILE A 132 10.37 5.22 -6.10
CA ILE A 132 10.31 4.16 -7.09
C ILE A 132 11.64 3.45 -7.06
N VAL A 133 11.60 2.12 -6.90
CA VAL A 133 12.80 1.30 -6.82
C VAL A 133 12.79 0.27 -7.92
N SER A 134 13.97 -0.15 -8.35
CA SER A 134 14.11 -1.16 -9.37
C SER A 134 14.53 -2.46 -8.73
N ARG A 135 14.22 -3.54 -9.37
CA ARG A 135 14.69 -4.85 -8.92
C ARG A 135 16.22 -4.87 -8.82
N TYR A 136 16.88 -4.09 -9.64
CA TYR A 136 18.32 -4.11 -9.69
C TYR A 136 18.99 -3.14 -8.74
N ASP A 137 18.21 -2.34 -7.99
CA ASP A 137 18.77 -1.39 -7.07
C ASP A 137 19.13 -1.99 -5.72
N ARG A 138 18.67 -3.18 -5.44
CA ARG A 138 18.78 -3.68 -4.09
C ARG A 138 20.19 -3.94 -3.63
N MET A 139 21.07 -4.29 -4.54
CA MET A 139 22.38 -4.66 -4.10
C MET A 139 23.19 -3.50 -3.64
N GLY A 140 23.20 -2.48 -4.25
CA GLY A 140 24.05 -1.39 -3.90
C GLY A 140 23.53 -0.56 -2.79
N GLY A 141 22.33 -0.71 -2.48
CA GLY A 141 21.75 0.16 -1.54
C GLY A 141 21.89 1.58 -1.92
N GLU A 142 22.27 1.81 -3.12
CA GLU A 142 22.45 3.07 -3.53
C GLU A 142 21.36 3.60 -4.06
N SER A 143 20.93 4.28 -4.25
CA SER A 143 19.81 4.80 -4.98
C SER A 143 19.29 6.01 -4.55
#